data_7ad515cd9e6240c13977eb026aa1ee4b
#
_entry.id   7ad515cd9e6240c13977eb026aa1ee4b
#
_cell.length_a   1.000
_cell.length_b   1.000
_cell.length_c   1.000
_cell.angle_alpha   90.00
_cell.angle_beta   90.00
_cell.angle_gamma   90.00
#
_symmetry.space_group_name_H-M   'P 1'
#
loop_
_entity.id
_entity.type
_entity.pdbx_description
1 polymer ?
#
loop_
_entity_poly.entity_id
_entity_poly.type
_entity_poly.pdbx_seq_one_letter_code
_entity_poly.pdbx_strand_id
1 'polypeptide(L)'
;MKTYRRLLESLPSRTVVFAFGRFNPPTTGHQLLIEFVKKLAHQNKADHLIVASRSQDAKKNPLSVDQKVKYLKLMFHNTNFGAANNEQRTFLEVAATLSKRYKNIIMVAGSDRVPEYQKLLTKYNGDLFNFDSVKVVSAGERDPDADDTSGMSASKMRGFASKGDFTQFKRGLPSSMREIDARRLMNDVRQGMGLDPIKEQIKLVVDSLREDYFQGKIFNLGDIVESITGEKLEIIKRGSNHLLCKDGEGKLHSKWLHEVVQSD
;
A
#
# COMPACT_ATOMS: atom_id res chain seq x y z
N MET A 1 -7.95 -22.12 -32.06
CA MET A 1 -6.66 -21.57 -31.57
C MET A 1 -6.80 -20.46 -30.54
N LYS A 2 -7.82 -19.60 -30.56
CA LYS A 2 -8.04 -18.52 -29.56
C LYS A 2 -8.39 -19.02 -28.15
N THR A 3 -9.02 -20.19 -28.00
CA THR A 3 -9.50 -20.72 -26.71
C THR A 3 -8.36 -21.29 -25.84
N TYR A 4 -7.36 -21.92 -26.46
CA TYR A 4 -6.23 -22.52 -25.74
C TYR A 4 -5.27 -21.46 -25.17
N ARG A 5 -5.09 -20.37 -25.91
CA ARG A 5 -4.26 -19.23 -25.44
C ARG A 5 -4.89 -18.53 -24.23
N ARG A 6 -6.22 -18.41 -24.20
CA ARG A 6 -6.98 -17.85 -23.07
C ARG A 6 -6.94 -18.74 -21.82
N LEU A 7 -6.93 -20.08 -22.01
CA LEU A 7 -6.79 -21.03 -20.91
C LEU A 7 -5.36 -20.99 -20.30
N LEU A 8 -4.33 -20.84 -21.13
CA LEU A 8 -2.94 -20.71 -20.65
C LEU A 8 -2.68 -19.39 -19.91
N GLU A 9 -3.38 -18.31 -20.30
CA GLU A 9 -3.34 -17.00 -19.60
C GLU A 9 -4.09 -17.03 -18.26
N SER A 10 -5.01 -17.99 -18.03
CA SER A 10 -5.78 -18.15 -16.81
C SER A 10 -5.16 -19.12 -15.79
N LEU A 11 -4.09 -19.83 -16.14
CA LEU A 11 -3.40 -20.69 -15.18
C LEU A 11 -2.65 -19.82 -14.17
N PRO A 12 -2.81 -20.07 -12.86
CA PRO A 12 -2.10 -19.32 -11.84
C PRO A 12 -0.58 -19.42 -12.09
N SER A 13 0.11 -18.29 -12.01
CA SER A 13 1.57 -18.28 -12.14
C SER A 13 2.19 -19.25 -11.14
N ARG A 14 3.18 -20.04 -11.59
CA ARG A 14 3.96 -20.90 -10.70
C ARG A 14 4.98 -20.12 -9.88
N THR A 15 5.17 -18.86 -10.20
CA THR A 15 6.16 -17.99 -9.59
C THR A 15 5.49 -16.80 -8.91
N VAL A 16 5.97 -16.41 -7.74
CA VAL A 16 5.59 -15.18 -7.06
C VAL A 16 6.82 -14.32 -6.77
N VAL A 17 6.70 -13.02 -7.05
CA VAL A 17 7.66 -12.00 -6.62
C VAL A 17 7.05 -11.28 -5.42
N PHE A 18 7.71 -11.31 -4.26
CA PHE A 18 7.16 -10.67 -3.08
C PHE A 18 8.18 -9.80 -2.34
N ALA A 19 7.65 -8.85 -1.57
CA ALA A 19 8.41 -8.09 -0.58
C ALA A 19 7.68 -8.12 0.76
N PHE A 20 8.44 -8.07 1.84
CA PHE A 20 7.93 -8.00 3.21
C PHE A 20 8.54 -6.80 3.92
N GLY A 21 7.71 -5.93 4.50
CA GLY A 21 8.21 -4.71 5.10
C GLY A 21 7.34 -4.15 6.22
N ARG A 22 7.93 -3.24 7.02
CA ARG A 22 7.23 -2.58 8.12
C ARG A 22 6.30 -1.46 7.66
N PHE A 23 6.67 -0.70 6.63
CA PHE A 23 5.88 0.40 6.05
C PHE A 23 5.23 1.31 7.11
N ASN A 24 6.02 1.84 8.03
CA ASN A 24 5.45 2.50 9.22
C ASN A 24 6.03 3.92 9.48
N PRO A 25 5.47 4.94 8.79
CA PRO A 25 4.45 4.85 7.74
C PRO A 25 5.04 4.45 6.36
N PRO A 26 4.18 4.13 5.37
CA PRO A 26 4.58 4.09 3.96
C PRO A 26 5.13 5.46 3.52
N THR A 27 6.08 5.48 2.60
CA THR A 27 6.71 6.70 2.08
C THR A 27 7.05 6.56 0.61
N THR A 28 7.35 7.66 -0.08
CA THR A 28 7.92 7.64 -1.44
C THR A 28 9.20 6.82 -1.52
N GLY A 29 10.00 6.75 -0.45
CA GLY A 29 11.17 5.87 -0.41
C GLY A 29 10.86 4.37 -0.51
N HIS A 30 9.59 3.95 -0.37
CA HIS A 30 9.18 2.58 -0.66
C HIS A 30 8.77 2.37 -2.12
N GLN A 31 8.58 3.44 -2.89
CA GLN A 31 8.13 3.37 -4.29
C GLN A 31 9.10 2.56 -5.16
N LEU A 32 10.39 2.80 -5.03
CA LEU A 32 11.41 2.05 -5.78
C LEU A 32 11.32 0.55 -5.55
N LEU A 33 11.15 0.12 -4.29
CA LEU A 33 10.95 -1.29 -3.96
C LEU A 33 9.69 -1.85 -4.63
N ILE A 34 8.57 -1.11 -4.55
CA ILE A 34 7.26 -1.53 -5.06
C ILE A 34 7.29 -1.63 -6.59
N GLU A 35 7.84 -0.63 -7.28
CA GLU A 35 7.99 -0.63 -8.73
C GLU A 35 8.94 -1.74 -9.20
N PHE A 36 10.02 -1.98 -8.47
CA PHE A 36 10.93 -3.07 -8.78
C PHE A 36 10.27 -4.44 -8.65
N VAL A 37 9.45 -4.67 -7.60
CA VAL A 37 8.65 -5.90 -7.44
C VAL A 37 7.72 -6.08 -8.65
N LYS A 38 6.99 -5.04 -9.05
CA LYS A 38 6.07 -5.09 -10.20
C LYS A 38 6.81 -5.38 -11.51
N LYS A 39 7.92 -4.67 -11.76
CA LYS A 39 8.76 -4.86 -12.94
C LYS A 39 9.29 -6.28 -13.02
N LEU A 40 9.84 -6.79 -11.91
CA LEU A 40 10.41 -8.14 -11.84
C LEU A 40 9.33 -9.21 -12.02
N ALA A 41 8.15 -9.02 -11.46
CA ALA A 41 7.01 -9.92 -11.67
C ALA A 41 6.57 -9.95 -13.13
N HIS A 42 6.46 -8.79 -13.77
CA HIS A 42 6.13 -8.71 -15.19
C HIS A 42 7.17 -9.44 -16.06
N GLN A 43 8.48 -9.23 -15.80
CA GLN A 43 9.57 -9.89 -16.53
C GLN A 43 9.55 -11.41 -16.40
N ASN A 44 9.15 -11.93 -15.23
CA ASN A 44 9.09 -13.35 -14.96
C ASN A 44 7.70 -13.98 -15.21
N LYS A 45 6.74 -13.21 -15.74
CA LYS A 45 5.33 -13.62 -15.88
C LYS A 45 4.78 -14.19 -14.58
N ALA A 46 5.11 -13.53 -13.48
CA ALA A 46 4.84 -13.95 -12.11
C ALA A 46 3.76 -13.08 -11.46
N ASP A 47 3.08 -13.63 -10.47
CA ASP A 47 2.27 -12.84 -9.56
C ASP A 47 3.17 -11.96 -8.69
N HIS A 48 2.64 -10.83 -8.20
CA HIS A 48 3.36 -10.01 -7.23
C HIS A 48 2.55 -9.81 -5.95
N LEU A 49 3.25 -9.68 -4.82
CA LEU A 49 2.63 -9.42 -3.53
C LEU A 49 3.57 -8.61 -2.63
N ILE A 50 3.05 -7.57 -2.02
CA ILE A 50 3.76 -6.79 -1.01
C ILE A 50 3.05 -6.95 0.32
N VAL A 51 3.74 -7.51 1.31
CA VAL A 51 3.16 -7.84 2.60
C VAL A 51 3.62 -6.86 3.67
N ALA A 52 2.67 -6.17 4.29
CA ALA A 52 2.93 -5.32 5.44
C ALA A 52 3.01 -6.17 6.72
N SER A 53 4.07 -5.97 7.49
CA SER A 53 4.27 -6.66 8.77
C SER A 53 3.25 -6.22 9.83
N ARG A 54 2.98 -7.07 10.81
CA ARG A 54 2.14 -6.75 11.97
C ARG A 54 2.84 -5.96 13.07
N SER A 55 4.14 -5.66 12.93
CA SER A 55 4.86 -4.89 13.95
C SER A 55 4.10 -3.61 14.29
N GLN A 56 3.73 -3.44 15.56
CA GLN A 56 3.06 -2.25 16.07
C GLN A 56 3.61 -1.91 17.45
N ASP A 57 4.09 -0.70 17.60
CA ASP A 57 4.54 -0.08 18.85
C ASP A 57 4.54 1.45 18.69
N ALA A 58 4.41 2.16 19.80
CA ALA A 58 4.33 3.63 19.79
C ALA A 58 5.61 4.32 19.28
N LYS A 59 6.77 3.67 19.34
CA LYS A 59 8.06 4.31 19.05
C LYS A 59 8.48 4.19 17.59
N LYS A 60 8.40 2.98 17.02
CA LYS A 60 8.93 2.67 15.68
C LYS A 60 7.87 2.23 14.69
N ASN A 61 6.73 1.74 15.18
CA ASN A 61 5.68 1.14 14.36
C ASN A 61 4.28 1.61 14.79
N PRO A 62 3.97 2.93 14.73
CA PRO A 62 2.73 3.48 15.25
C PRO A 62 1.46 2.99 14.54
N LEU A 63 1.54 2.64 13.25
CA LEU A 63 0.38 2.20 12.48
C LEU A 63 0.08 0.71 12.68
N SER A 64 -1.20 0.36 12.77
CA SER A 64 -1.67 -1.03 12.67
C SER A 64 -1.43 -1.59 11.27
N VAL A 65 -1.48 -2.93 11.12
CA VAL A 65 -1.29 -3.56 9.81
C VAL A 65 -2.36 -3.12 8.80
N ASP A 66 -3.60 -2.94 9.23
CA ASP A 66 -4.70 -2.51 8.38
C ASP A 66 -4.52 -1.06 7.91
N GLN A 67 -4.08 -0.17 8.80
CA GLN A 67 -3.72 1.20 8.44
C GLN A 67 -2.58 1.24 7.41
N LYS A 68 -1.54 0.41 7.59
CA LYS A 68 -0.43 0.31 6.62
C LYS A 68 -0.93 -0.10 5.25
N VAL A 69 -1.74 -1.16 5.16
CA VAL A 69 -2.28 -1.66 3.89
C VAL A 69 -3.21 -0.63 3.25
N LYS A 70 -4.07 0.04 4.04
CA LYS A 70 -4.91 1.14 3.57
C LYS A 70 -4.07 2.23 2.89
N TYR A 71 -3.04 2.74 3.56
CA TYR A 71 -2.23 3.81 3.01
C TYR A 71 -1.33 3.37 1.86
N LEU A 72 -0.83 2.13 1.86
CA LEU A 72 -0.13 1.55 0.71
C LEU A 72 -1.01 1.51 -0.54
N LYS A 73 -2.27 1.11 -0.40
CA LYS A 73 -3.24 1.11 -1.52
C LYS A 73 -3.56 2.51 -2.02
N LEU A 74 -3.67 3.50 -1.11
CA LEU A 74 -3.89 4.90 -1.48
C LEU A 74 -2.68 5.53 -2.19
N MET A 75 -1.47 5.08 -1.86
CA MET A 75 -0.23 5.63 -2.43
C MET A 75 0.18 4.96 -3.74
N PHE A 76 -0.10 3.67 -3.89
CA PHE A 76 0.45 2.85 -4.96
C PHE A 76 -0.64 1.99 -5.60
N HIS A 77 -1.33 2.58 -6.57
CA HIS A 77 -2.41 1.91 -7.31
C HIS A 77 -1.89 0.70 -8.12
N ASN A 78 -2.78 -0.21 -8.48
CA ASN A 78 -2.49 -1.39 -9.28
C ASN A 78 -1.37 -2.27 -8.70
N THR A 79 -1.35 -2.42 -7.39
CA THR A 79 -0.37 -3.23 -6.66
C THR A 79 -1.10 -4.14 -5.66
N ASN A 80 -0.71 -5.41 -5.62
CA ASN A 80 -1.27 -6.37 -4.67
C ASN A 80 -0.61 -6.21 -3.30
N PHE A 81 -1.36 -5.73 -2.33
CA PHE A 81 -0.93 -5.59 -0.95
C PHE A 81 -1.64 -6.61 -0.05
N GLY A 82 -0.87 -7.24 0.83
CA GLY A 82 -1.34 -8.14 1.86
C GLY A 82 -1.01 -7.63 3.25
N ALA A 83 -1.92 -7.91 4.20
CA ALA A 83 -1.67 -7.76 5.62
C ALA A 83 -1.12 -9.08 6.17
N ALA A 84 0.01 -9.06 6.86
CA ALA A 84 0.47 -10.22 7.61
C ALA A 84 -0.54 -10.55 8.71
N ASN A 85 -0.87 -11.82 8.88
CA ASN A 85 -1.75 -12.31 9.95
C ASN A 85 -0.96 -12.76 11.20
N ASN A 86 -1.64 -13.36 12.16
CA ASN A 86 -1.02 -13.84 13.41
C ASN A 86 0.05 -14.90 13.20
N GLU A 87 -0.04 -15.67 12.12
CA GLU A 87 0.86 -16.76 11.74
C GLU A 87 2.00 -16.27 10.83
N GLN A 88 2.00 -15.00 10.41
CA GLN A 88 2.94 -14.41 9.46
C GLN A 88 3.75 -13.29 10.11
N ARG A 89 4.48 -13.62 11.17
CA ARG A 89 5.30 -12.65 11.93
C ARG A 89 6.58 -12.26 11.20
N THR A 90 7.07 -13.15 10.35
CA THR A 90 8.31 -13.01 9.60
C THR A 90 8.08 -13.27 8.11
N PHE A 91 9.05 -12.91 7.29
CA PHE A 91 9.00 -13.22 5.87
C PHE A 91 9.08 -14.74 5.58
N LEU A 92 9.63 -15.54 6.50
CA LEU A 92 9.70 -17.00 6.36
C LEU A 92 8.29 -17.63 6.46
N GLU A 93 7.48 -17.16 7.39
CA GLU A 93 6.10 -17.63 7.55
C GLU A 93 5.21 -17.15 6.38
N VAL A 94 5.49 -15.97 5.82
CA VAL A 94 4.87 -15.54 4.57
C VAL A 94 5.27 -16.47 3.42
N ALA A 95 6.56 -16.82 3.30
CA ALA A 95 7.04 -17.78 2.30
C ALA A 95 6.37 -19.16 2.48
N ALA A 96 6.21 -19.64 3.71
CA ALA A 96 5.49 -20.87 3.99
C ALA A 96 4.02 -20.84 3.54
N THR A 97 3.35 -19.70 3.69
CA THR A 97 1.99 -19.52 3.17
C THR A 97 1.98 -19.51 1.64
N LEU A 98 2.95 -18.85 1.01
CA LEU A 98 3.04 -18.75 -0.45
C LEU A 98 3.40 -20.11 -1.10
N SER A 99 4.17 -20.98 -0.43
CA SER A 99 4.55 -22.31 -0.96
C SER A 99 3.36 -23.24 -1.19
N LYS A 100 2.22 -22.98 -0.53
CA LYS A 100 0.96 -23.71 -0.77
C LYS A 100 0.39 -23.48 -2.18
N ARG A 101 0.76 -22.37 -2.82
CA ARG A 101 0.23 -21.97 -4.13
C ARG A 101 1.29 -21.88 -5.23
N TYR A 102 2.51 -21.46 -4.87
CA TYR A 102 3.58 -21.20 -5.82
C TYR A 102 4.69 -22.22 -5.70
N LYS A 103 5.35 -22.51 -6.84
CA LYS A 103 6.50 -23.40 -6.90
C LYS A 103 7.84 -22.67 -6.87
N ASN A 104 7.83 -21.40 -7.30
CA ASN A 104 9.03 -20.57 -7.32
C ASN A 104 8.78 -19.28 -6.56
N ILE A 105 9.78 -18.83 -5.81
CA ILE A 105 9.69 -17.60 -5.04
C ILE A 105 10.87 -16.68 -5.33
N ILE A 106 10.58 -15.41 -5.55
CA ILE A 106 11.57 -14.34 -5.66
C ILE A 106 11.25 -13.29 -4.61
N MET A 107 12.09 -13.13 -3.62
CA MET A 107 11.96 -12.08 -2.62
C MET A 107 12.74 -10.84 -3.04
N VAL A 108 12.14 -9.67 -2.91
CA VAL A 108 12.81 -8.39 -3.11
C VAL A 108 13.06 -7.73 -1.76
N ALA A 109 14.30 -7.31 -1.53
CA ALA A 109 14.73 -6.68 -0.28
C ALA A 109 15.72 -5.53 -0.54
N GLY A 110 16.04 -4.74 0.47
CA GLY A 110 17.18 -3.81 0.42
C GLY A 110 18.50 -4.56 0.30
N SER A 111 19.50 -3.95 -0.35
CA SER A 111 20.81 -4.56 -0.63
C SER A 111 21.46 -5.14 0.62
N ASP A 112 21.35 -4.44 1.76
CA ASP A 112 21.90 -4.81 3.06
C ASP A 112 21.32 -6.13 3.63
N ARG A 113 20.12 -6.52 3.19
CA ARG A 113 19.40 -7.72 3.69
C ARG A 113 19.48 -8.92 2.77
N VAL A 114 19.87 -8.74 1.52
CA VAL A 114 19.87 -9.82 0.51
C VAL A 114 20.66 -11.05 0.96
N PRO A 115 21.93 -10.96 1.47
CA PRO A 115 22.69 -12.14 1.86
C PRO A 115 22.04 -12.91 3.00
N GLU A 116 21.54 -12.19 4.03
CA GLU A 116 20.88 -12.79 5.18
C GLU A 116 19.60 -13.52 4.76
N TYR A 117 18.74 -12.85 3.96
CA TYR A 117 17.46 -13.41 3.55
C TYR A 117 17.62 -14.59 2.59
N GLN A 118 18.59 -14.52 1.67
CA GLN A 118 18.90 -15.65 0.79
C GLN A 118 19.34 -16.86 1.61
N LYS A 119 20.24 -16.67 2.58
CA LYS A 119 20.70 -17.74 3.48
C LYS A 119 19.54 -18.36 4.25
N LEU A 120 18.65 -17.54 4.83
CA LEU A 120 17.52 -18.03 5.61
C LEU A 120 16.49 -18.76 4.75
N LEU A 121 16.10 -18.19 3.62
CA LEU A 121 15.15 -18.84 2.71
C LEU A 121 15.69 -20.17 2.17
N THR A 122 16.98 -20.24 1.82
CA THR A 122 17.62 -21.48 1.37
C THR A 122 17.67 -22.51 2.49
N LYS A 123 18.05 -22.10 3.71
CA LYS A 123 18.15 -23.00 4.87
C LYS A 123 16.82 -23.68 5.20
N TYR A 124 15.72 -22.93 5.15
CA TYR A 124 14.41 -23.43 5.54
C TYR A 124 13.60 -24.01 4.37
N ASN A 125 14.16 -24.02 3.15
CA ASN A 125 13.55 -24.72 2.02
C ASN A 125 13.75 -26.23 2.16
N GLY A 126 12.66 -26.97 2.18
CA GLY A 126 12.61 -28.41 2.50
C GLY A 126 12.19 -28.70 3.95
N ASP A 127 12.14 -27.66 4.82
CA ASP A 127 11.71 -27.78 6.22
C ASP A 127 10.38 -27.02 6.48
N LEU A 128 10.39 -25.68 6.43
CA LEU A 128 9.18 -24.87 6.64
C LEU A 128 8.33 -24.71 5.37
N PHE A 129 8.90 -24.80 4.22
CA PHE A 129 8.27 -24.68 2.91
C PHE A 129 9.05 -25.45 1.86
N ASN A 130 8.42 -25.66 0.69
CA ASN A 130 9.06 -26.41 -0.38
C ASN A 130 8.84 -25.69 -1.73
N PHE A 131 9.88 -24.99 -2.18
CA PHE A 131 9.93 -24.33 -3.48
C PHE A 131 10.94 -25.05 -4.39
N ASP A 132 10.63 -25.13 -5.69
CA ASP A 132 11.55 -25.61 -6.71
C ASP A 132 12.73 -24.61 -6.90
N SER A 133 12.45 -23.31 -6.70
CA SER A 133 13.45 -22.25 -6.82
C SER A 133 13.20 -21.15 -5.78
N VAL A 134 14.30 -20.72 -5.13
CA VAL A 134 14.32 -19.66 -4.12
C VAL A 134 15.37 -18.62 -4.50
N LYS A 135 14.97 -17.36 -4.69
CA LYS A 135 15.87 -16.27 -5.04
C LYS A 135 15.55 -15.02 -4.23
N VAL A 136 16.60 -14.33 -3.76
CA VAL A 136 16.49 -12.99 -3.17
C VAL A 136 17.23 -12.01 -4.05
N VAL A 137 16.61 -10.89 -4.38
CA VAL A 137 17.19 -9.85 -5.24
C VAL A 137 17.11 -8.49 -4.56
N SER A 138 18.08 -7.64 -4.85
CA SER A 138 18.13 -6.28 -4.34
C SER A 138 17.23 -5.36 -5.15
N ALA A 139 16.46 -4.51 -4.45
CA ALA A 139 15.76 -3.38 -5.07
C ALA A 139 16.70 -2.18 -5.35
N GLY A 140 17.99 -2.31 -5.12
CA GLY A 140 18.99 -1.26 -5.16
C GLY A 140 19.40 -0.79 -3.76
N GLU A 141 20.38 0.08 -3.74
CA GLU A 141 20.81 0.74 -2.51
C GLU A 141 19.80 1.83 -2.14
N ARG A 142 19.56 1.94 -0.85
CA ARG A 142 18.76 3.01 -0.28
C ARG A 142 19.71 3.99 0.38
N ASP A 143 19.79 5.19 -0.15
CA ASP A 143 20.49 6.27 0.54
C ASP A 143 19.53 6.93 1.55
N PRO A 144 19.67 6.64 2.85
CA PRO A 144 18.81 7.22 3.88
C PRO A 144 19.10 8.71 4.12
N ASP A 145 20.21 9.23 3.60
CA ASP A 145 20.67 10.60 3.78
C ASP A 145 20.40 11.49 2.57
N ALA A 146 19.93 10.91 1.47
CA ALA A 146 19.52 11.69 0.30
C ALA A 146 18.42 12.70 0.68
N ASP A 147 18.60 13.94 0.30
CA ASP A 147 17.64 15.03 0.55
C ASP A 147 16.44 15.01 -0.39
N ASP A 148 16.49 14.18 -1.43
CA ASP A 148 15.41 13.98 -2.39
C ASP A 148 14.31 13.01 -1.85
N THR A 149 13.28 12.80 -2.65
CA THR A 149 12.17 11.89 -2.30
C THR A 149 12.62 10.44 -2.10
N SER A 150 13.78 10.03 -2.66
CA SER A 150 14.35 8.69 -2.50
C SER A 150 14.89 8.47 -1.08
N GLY A 151 15.34 9.53 -0.41
CA GLY A 151 15.83 9.50 0.97
C GLY A 151 14.77 9.63 2.06
N MET A 152 13.48 9.79 1.72
CA MET A 152 12.43 9.97 2.74
C MET A 152 12.17 8.67 3.50
N SER A 153 12.75 8.56 4.68
CA SER A 153 12.60 7.39 5.55
C SER A 153 11.35 7.48 6.43
N ALA A 154 10.81 6.32 6.81
CA ALA A 154 9.71 6.25 7.78
C ALA A 154 10.08 6.90 9.13
N SER A 155 11.37 6.93 9.48
CA SER A 155 11.85 7.59 10.70
C SER A 155 11.75 9.12 10.60
N LYS A 156 12.19 9.71 9.48
CA LYS A 156 12.00 11.14 9.20
C LYS A 156 10.51 11.51 9.24
N MET A 157 9.64 10.69 8.62
CA MET A 157 8.19 10.91 8.62
C MET A 157 7.60 10.91 10.03
N ARG A 158 7.97 9.96 10.89
CA ARG A 158 7.52 9.97 12.29
C ARG A 158 8.02 11.21 13.05
N GLY A 159 9.24 11.67 12.78
CA GLY A 159 9.78 12.90 13.33
C GLY A 159 8.97 14.14 12.93
N PHE A 160 8.55 14.25 11.67
CA PHE A 160 7.68 15.34 11.22
C PHE A 160 6.28 15.24 11.83
N ALA A 161 5.71 14.04 11.89
CA ALA A 161 4.42 13.81 12.52
C ALA A 161 4.44 14.20 14.01
N SER A 162 5.48 13.85 14.76
CA SER A 162 5.60 14.23 16.19
C SER A 162 5.63 15.73 16.41
N LYS A 163 6.28 16.48 15.50
CA LYS A 163 6.38 17.94 15.53
C LYS A 163 5.12 18.65 14.99
N GLY A 164 4.20 17.92 14.36
CA GLY A 164 3.05 18.50 13.67
C GLY A 164 3.40 19.20 12.35
N ASP A 165 4.60 18.98 11.81
CA ASP A 165 5.07 19.60 10.58
C ASP A 165 4.51 18.87 9.36
N PHE A 166 3.30 19.27 8.97
CA PHE A 166 2.60 18.68 7.83
C PHE A 166 3.31 18.96 6.50
N THR A 167 3.92 20.13 6.35
CA THR A 167 4.61 20.50 5.10
C THR A 167 5.75 19.52 4.79
N GLN A 168 6.59 19.23 5.78
CA GLN A 168 7.67 18.27 5.62
C GLN A 168 7.15 16.83 5.55
N PHE A 169 6.10 16.51 6.32
CA PHE A 169 5.46 15.19 6.25
C PHE A 169 4.93 14.89 4.84
N LYS A 170 4.24 15.85 4.21
CA LYS A 170 3.68 15.70 2.86
C LYS A 170 4.75 15.43 1.79
N ARG A 171 5.97 15.94 1.94
CA ARG A 171 7.08 15.67 1.02
C ARG A 171 7.47 14.18 0.92
N GLY A 172 7.18 13.41 1.97
CA GLY A 172 7.42 11.96 1.98
C GLY A 172 6.30 11.12 1.37
N LEU A 173 5.30 11.76 0.77
CA LEU A 173 4.13 11.11 0.17
C LEU A 173 4.08 11.40 -1.34
N PRO A 174 3.53 10.50 -2.16
CA PRO A 174 3.30 10.77 -3.57
C PRO A 174 2.45 12.02 -3.79
N SER A 175 2.74 12.77 -4.84
CA SER A 175 1.98 13.97 -5.21
C SER A 175 0.51 13.68 -5.53
N SER A 176 0.21 12.45 -5.96
CA SER A 176 -1.15 11.96 -6.22
C SER A 176 -1.98 11.75 -4.95
N MET A 177 -1.34 11.69 -3.76
CA MET A 177 -2.07 11.52 -2.51
C MET A 177 -2.79 12.80 -2.12
N ARG A 178 -4.12 12.72 -1.92
CA ARG A 178 -4.93 13.87 -1.52
C ARG A 178 -4.48 14.42 -0.18
N GLU A 179 -4.60 15.73 -0.02
CA GLU A 179 -4.21 16.40 1.22
C GLU A 179 -4.94 15.86 2.46
N ILE A 180 -6.24 15.56 2.33
CA ILE A 180 -7.02 14.99 3.43
C ILE A 180 -6.48 13.62 3.88
N ASP A 181 -6.06 12.76 2.95
CA ASP A 181 -5.53 11.44 3.28
C ASP A 181 -4.12 11.53 3.86
N ALA A 182 -3.31 12.51 3.38
CA ALA A 182 -2.01 12.81 3.96
C ALA A 182 -2.13 13.31 5.41
N ARG A 183 -3.10 14.20 5.71
CA ARG A 183 -3.37 14.68 7.08
C ARG A 183 -3.91 13.58 7.99
N ARG A 184 -4.75 12.68 7.46
CA ARG A 184 -5.22 11.50 8.19
C ARG A 184 -4.07 10.56 8.51
N LEU A 185 -3.20 10.27 7.52
CA LEU A 185 -2.02 9.44 7.76
C LEU A 185 -1.14 10.04 8.84
N MET A 186 -0.87 11.36 8.80
CA MET A 186 -0.07 12.02 9.84
C MET A 186 -0.73 11.89 11.22
N ASN A 187 -2.05 12.06 11.30
CA ASN A 187 -2.78 11.92 12.56
C ASN A 187 -2.83 10.48 13.07
N ASP A 188 -3.00 9.49 12.19
CA ASP A 188 -2.94 8.08 12.57
C ASP A 188 -1.54 7.72 13.12
N VAL A 189 -0.47 8.26 12.49
CA VAL A 189 0.90 8.13 13.01
C VAL A 189 1.04 8.77 14.39
N ARG A 190 0.52 10.00 14.57
CA ARG A 190 0.53 10.69 15.87
C ARG A 190 -0.19 9.90 16.95
N GLN A 191 -1.42 9.46 16.66
CA GLN A 191 -2.21 8.66 17.61
C GLN A 191 -1.49 7.36 17.99
N GLY A 192 -0.91 6.65 17.01
CA GLY A 192 -0.14 5.45 17.28
C GLY A 192 1.14 5.70 18.09
N MET A 193 1.66 6.93 18.08
CA MET A 193 2.76 7.40 18.93
C MET A 193 2.29 7.89 20.32
N GLY A 194 0.97 7.88 20.60
CA GLY A 194 0.40 8.42 21.84
C GLY A 194 0.29 9.93 21.87
N LEU A 195 0.29 10.60 20.71
CA LEU A 195 0.16 12.05 20.59
C LEU A 195 -1.25 12.43 20.11
N ASP A 196 -1.72 13.59 20.55
CA ASP A 196 -3.03 14.10 20.12
C ASP A 196 -3.10 14.38 18.62
N PRO A 197 -4.22 14.07 17.97
CA PRO A 197 -4.42 14.40 16.57
C PRO A 197 -4.61 15.92 16.39
N ILE A 198 -4.16 16.42 15.23
CA ILE A 198 -4.34 17.85 14.87
C ILE A 198 -5.68 17.98 14.13
N LYS A 199 -6.76 18.18 14.88
CA LYS A 199 -8.15 18.15 14.37
C LYS A 199 -8.50 19.32 13.47
N GLU A 200 -8.02 20.53 13.76
CA GLU A 200 -8.34 21.76 13.02
C GLU A 200 -7.96 21.66 11.53
N GLN A 201 -6.81 21.08 11.25
CA GLN A 201 -6.33 20.92 9.87
C GLN A 201 -7.17 19.97 9.04
N ILE A 202 -7.77 18.93 9.64
CA ILE A 202 -8.68 18.02 8.94
C ILE A 202 -10.02 18.71 8.66
N LYS A 203 -10.53 19.48 9.62
CA LYS A 203 -11.78 20.22 9.47
C LYS A 203 -11.72 21.17 8.27
N LEU A 204 -10.67 21.97 8.14
CA LEU A 204 -10.49 22.89 7.01
C LEU A 204 -10.53 22.19 5.65
N VAL A 205 -9.88 21.04 5.52
CA VAL A 205 -9.86 20.28 4.26
C VAL A 205 -11.23 19.65 3.96
N VAL A 206 -11.92 19.16 4.99
CA VAL A 206 -13.28 18.61 4.81
C VAL A 206 -14.25 19.71 4.40
N ASP A 207 -14.14 20.89 5.00
CA ASP A 207 -15.00 22.03 4.66
C ASP A 207 -14.74 22.51 3.22
N SER A 208 -13.48 22.59 2.77
CA SER A 208 -13.13 22.89 1.38
C SER A 208 -13.67 21.85 0.39
N LEU A 209 -13.53 20.55 0.71
CA LEU A 209 -14.08 19.47 -0.13
C LEU A 209 -15.61 19.56 -0.26
N ARG A 210 -16.28 19.90 0.84
CA ARG A 210 -17.74 20.11 0.83
C ARG A 210 -18.13 21.32 -0.01
N GLU A 211 -17.39 22.41 0.07
CA GLU A 211 -17.64 23.60 -0.73
C GLU A 211 -17.53 23.30 -2.23
N ASP A 212 -16.46 22.65 -2.67
CA ASP A 212 -16.29 22.24 -4.07
C ASP A 212 -17.39 21.27 -4.53
N TYR A 213 -17.82 20.37 -3.64
CA TYR A 213 -18.95 19.47 -3.90
C TYR A 213 -20.27 20.25 -4.09
N PHE A 214 -20.61 21.20 -3.20
CA PHE A 214 -21.84 21.99 -3.33
C PHE A 214 -21.81 22.93 -4.52
N GLN A 215 -20.63 23.40 -4.93
CA GLN A 215 -20.45 24.19 -6.14
C GLN A 215 -20.48 23.35 -7.43
N GLY A 216 -20.65 22.04 -7.33
CA GLY A 216 -20.72 21.16 -8.50
C GLY A 216 -19.38 20.96 -9.23
N LYS A 217 -18.27 21.31 -8.60
CA LYS A 217 -16.92 21.13 -9.17
C LYS A 217 -16.46 19.69 -9.15
N ILE A 218 -16.95 18.88 -8.20
CA ILE A 218 -16.56 17.50 -7.98
C ILE A 218 -17.76 16.61 -7.70
N PHE A 219 -17.63 15.33 -7.98
CA PHE A 219 -18.58 14.28 -7.65
C PHE A 219 -19.99 14.53 -8.21
N ASN A 220 -20.08 14.75 -9.51
CA ASN A 220 -21.35 14.94 -10.20
C ASN A 220 -22.03 13.59 -10.50
N LEU A 221 -23.32 13.63 -10.85
CA LEU A 221 -24.05 12.43 -11.25
C LEU A 221 -23.43 11.83 -12.52
N GLY A 222 -23.21 10.52 -12.50
CA GLY A 222 -22.56 9.80 -13.59
C GLY A 222 -21.03 9.81 -13.53
N ASP A 223 -20.41 10.62 -12.66
CA ASP A 223 -18.95 10.55 -12.46
C ASP A 223 -18.53 9.19 -11.92
N ILE A 224 -17.38 8.72 -12.40
CA ILE A 224 -16.74 7.54 -11.84
C ILE A 224 -15.82 7.99 -10.70
N VAL A 225 -16.01 7.38 -9.56
CA VAL A 225 -15.15 7.59 -8.38
C VAL A 225 -14.47 6.29 -7.97
N GLU A 226 -13.31 6.41 -7.40
CA GLU A 226 -12.60 5.30 -6.80
C GLU A 226 -12.71 5.37 -5.28
N SER A 227 -13.17 4.29 -4.66
CA SER A 227 -13.21 4.19 -3.19
C SER A 227 -11.79 4.10 -2.62
N ILE A 228 -11.63 4.39 -1.34
CA ILE A 228 -10.36 4.20 -0.63
C ILE A 228 -9.87 2.74 -0.62
N THR A 229 -10.73 1.79 -1.01
CA THR A 229 -10.40 0.37 -1.18
C THR A 229 -10.01 0.02 -2.62
N GLY A 230 -10.06 0.98 -3.55
CA GLY A 230 -9.71 0.79 -4.96
C GLY A 230 -10.88 0.31 -5.84
N GLU A 231 -12.12 0.34 -5.33
CA GLU A 231 -13.31 -0.02 -6.09
C GLU A 231 -13.75 1.16 -6.96
N LYS A 232 -13.99 0.94 -8.25
CA LYS A 232 -14.58 1.94 -9.15
C LYS A 232 -16.10 1.90 -9.02
N LEU A 233 -16.68 3.07 -8.77
CA LEU A 233 -18.10 3.24 -8.49
C LEU A 233 -18.65 4.42 -9.31
N GLU A 234 -19.83 4.26 -9.90
CA GLU A 234 -20.58 5.32 -10.58
C GLU A 234 -21.48 6.06 -9.59
N ILE A 235 -21.45 7.39 -9.57
CA ILE A 235 -22.31 8.19 -8.71
C ILE A 235 -23.72 8.24 -9.32
N ILE A 236 -24.69 7.65 -8.62
CA ILE A 236 -26.10 7.64 -9.06
C ILE A 236 -26.99 8.62 -8.27
N LYS A 237 -26.54 9.07 -7.10
CA LYS A 237 -27.26 10.10 -6.32
C LYS A 237 -26.28 10.87 -5.44
N ARG A 238 -26.51 12.19 -5.38
CA ARG A 238 -25.79 13.12 -4.49
C ARG A 238 -26.63 13.41 -3.25
N GLY A 239 -26.09 13.14 -2.07
CA GLY A 239 -26.67 13.54 -0.79
C GLY A 239 -25.97 14.79 -0.24
N SER A 240 -26.32 15.24 0.96
CA SER A 240 -25.70 16.42 1.58
C SER A 240 -24.23 16.24 1.96
N ASN A 241 -23.84 15.03 2.37
CA ASN A 241 -22.46 14.69 2.80
C ASN A 241 -21.99 13.32 2.30
N HIS A 242 -22.82 12.63 1.54
CA HIS A 242 -22.56 11.27 1.06
C HIS A 242 -23.05 11.12 -0.38
N LEU A 243 -22.52 10.11 -1.03
CA LEU A 243 -22.86 9.70 -2.38
C LEU A 243 -23.50 8.31 -2.32
N LEU A 244 -24.55 8.09 -3.11
CA LEU A 244 -24.99 6.76 -3.44
C LEU A 244 -24.31 6.38 -4.76
N CYS A 245 -23.54 5.32 -4.72
CA CYS A 245 -22.75 4.84 -5.85
C CYS A 245 -23.16 3.42 -6.22
N LYS A 246 -22.90 3.03 -7.47
CA LYS A 246 -23.16 1.70 -8.00
C LYS A 246 -21.85 1.11 -8.51
N ASP A 247 -21.55 -0.15 -8.16
CA ASP A 247 -20.41 -0.89 -8.70
C ASP A 247 -20.72 -1.52 -10.06
N GLY A 248 -19.72 -2.17 -10.67
CA GLY A 248 -19.86 -2.82 -11.98
C GLY A 248 -20.83 -4.01 -12.00
N GLU A 249 -21.22 -4.54 -10.83
CA GLU A 249 -22.21 -5.62 -10.67
C GLU A 249 -23.62 -5.06 -10.40
N GLY A 250 -23.77 -3.73 -10.31
CA GLY A 250 -25.05 -3.06 -10.05
C GLY A 250 -25.41 -2.91 -8.57
N LYS A 251 -24.52 -3.30 -7.66
CA LYS A 251 -24.75 -3.20 -6.21
C LYS A 251 -24.54 -1.77 -5.74
N LEU A 252 -25.38 -1.35 -4.80
CA LEU A 252 -25.39 0.01 -4.26
C LEU A 252 -24.49 0.14 -3.03
N HIS A 253 -23.73 1.24 -3.01
CA HIS A 253 -22.80 1.60 -1.94
C HIS A 253 -23.05 3.04 -1.50
N SER A 254 -23.20 3.27 -0.20
CA SER A 254 -23.20 4.62 0.35
C SER A 254 -21.78 4.97 0.78
N LYS A 255 -21.25 6.08 0.27
CA LYS A 255 -19.88 6.55 0.55
C LYS A 255 -19.92 7.98 1.03
N TRP A 256 -19.14 8.32 2.05
CA TRP A 256 -18.93 9.71 2.42
C TRP A 256 -18.04 10.41 1.39
N LEU A 257 -18.20 11.72 1.21
CA LEU A 257 -17.40 12.50 0.24
C LEU A 257 -15.88 12.28 0.41
N HIS A 258 -15.43 12.06 1.60
CA HIS A 258 -14.02 11.85 1.91
C HIS A 258 -13.53 10.39 1.75
N GLU A 259 -14.42 9.46 1.41
CA GLU A 259 -14.08 8.04 1.18
C GLU A 259 -13.87 7.72 -0.29
N VAL A 260 -14.07 8.69 -1.16
CA VAL A 260 -13.93 8.53 -2.61
C VAL A 260 -13.02 9.57 -3.23
N VAL A 261 -12.45 9.25 -4.37
CA VAL A 261 -11.64 10.11 -5.24
C VAL A 261 -12.31 10.15 -6.60
N GLN A 262 -12.35 11.31 -7.24
CA GLN A 262 -12.74 11.38 -8.64
C GLN A 262 -11.74 10.57 -9.48
N SER A 263 -12.24 9.65 -10.31
CA SER A 263 -11.40 8.90 -11.23
C SER A 263 -11.32 9.71 -12.53
N ASP A 264 -10.11 9.94 -13.03
CA ASP A 264 -9.88 10.55 -14.35
C ASP A 264 -10.40 9.67 -15.47
#